data_44f41fb1b74f88f755144c512acf1325
#
_entry.id   44f41fb1b74f88f755144c512acf1325
#
_cell.length_a   1.000
_cell.length_b   1.000
_cell.length_c   1.000
_cell.angle_alpha   90.00
_cell.angle_beta   90.00
_cell.angle_gamma   90.00
#
_symmetry.space_group_name_H-M   'P 1'
#
loop_
_entity.id
_entity.type
_entity.pdbx_description
1 polymer ?
#
loop_
_entity_poly.entity_id
_entity_poly.type
_entity_poly.pdbx_seq_one_letter_code
_entity_poly.pdbx_strand_id
1 'polypeptide(L)'
;MFLLRILITGGLGFVGSHLIDSLVKKHHKIRIITKSLSKINNIKKSKKQVQIEKINIINFNKLGKSIEQFRPDVIIHLAGNTSHSKSFENPIMDVESNCKSTLFILEKIRELPYPCKFILGSTFIVVGRPKKLPINEKTPCNPTTIYGTNRLASEYFCKIYNQVYGLDTRIFRITNSYGPREQIVSNKNAVNFL
;
A
#
# COMPACT_ATOMS: atom_id res chain seq x y z
N MET A 1 21.58 12.26 -8.62
CA MET A 1 20.41 11.52 -8.05
C MET A 1 19.74 10.78 -9.21
N PHE A 2 19.61 9.44 -9.12
CA PHE A 2 19.03 8.66 -10.20
C PHE A 2 17.53 8.93 -10.32
N LEU A 3 17.04 9.09 -11.55
CA LEU A 3 15.63 9.26 -11.88
C LEU A 3 14.93 7.90 -11.85
N LEU A 4 14.09 7.66 -10.85
CA LEU A 4 13.34 6.42 -10.70
C LEU A 4 11.94 6.52 -11.30
N ARG A 5 11.43 5.38 -11.78
CA ARG A 5 10.04 5.16 -12.19
C ARG A 5 9.32 4.48 -11.03
N ILE A 6 8.43 5.21 -10.37
CA ILE A 6 7.76 4.78 -9.15
C ILE A 6 6.28 4.59 -9.42
N LEU A 7 5.78 3.37 -9.27
CA LEU A 7 4.36 3.07 -9.33
C LEU A 7 3.78 3.01 -7.92
N ILE A 8 2.72 3.77 -7.66
CA ILE A 8 2.09 3.87 -6.33
C ILE A 8 0.64 3.46 -6.44
N THR A 9 0.26 2.37 -5.78
CA THR A 9 -1.16 2.05 -5.61
C THR A 9 -1.72 2.77 -4.40
N GLY A 10 -2.94 3.31 -4.51
CA GLY A 10 -3.53 4.09 -3.42
C GLY A 10 -2.94 5.49 -3.21
N GLY A 11 -2.23 6.02 -4.21
CA GLY A 11 -1.53 7.30 -4.11
C GLY A 11 -2.43 8.52 -3.84
N LEU A 12 -3.73 8.47 -4.14
CA LEU A 12 -4.68 9.55 -3.81
C LEU A 12 -5.19 9.49 -2.36
N GLY A 13 -4.86 8.43 -1.61
CA GLY A 13 -5.20 8.31 -0.20
C GLY A 13 -4.43 9.28 0.70
N PHE A 14 -4.70 9.24 2.01
CA PHE A 14 -4.05 10.09 3.00
C PHE A 14 -2.51 9.97 2.93
N VAL A 15 -1.96 8.83 3.29
CA VAL A 15 -0.50 8.60 3.28
C VAL A 15 0.09 8.75 1.88
N GLY A 16 -0.56 8.15 0.87
CA GLY A 16 -0.08 8.19 -0.52
C GLY A 16 0.07 9.61 -1.08
N SER A 17 -0.87 10.51 -0.77
CA SER A 17 -0.84 11.88 -1.27
C SER A 17 0.32 12.71 -0.68
N HIS A 18 0.67 12.49 0.59
CA HIS A 18 1.85 13.13 1.19
C HIS A 18 3.15 12.58 0.61
N LEU A 19 3.19 11.26 0.38
CA LEU A 19 4.33 10.63 -0.28
C LEU A 19 4.56 11.17 -1.70
N ILE A 20 3.49 11.34 -2.48
CA ILE A 20 3.55 11.92 -3.84
C ILE A 20 4.14 13.32 -3.80
N ASP A 21 3.65 14.21 -2.92
CA ASP A 21 4.17 15.56 -2.80
C ASP A 21 5.68 15.60 -2.45
N SER A 22 6.16 14.63 -1.70
CA SER A 22 7.58 14.48 -1.38
C SER A 22 8.40 13.96 -2.57
N LEU A 23 7.89 12.95 -3.29
CA LEU A 23 8.60 12.31 -4.41
C LEU A 23 8.66 13.19 -5.65
N VAL A 24 7.63 13.98 -5.93
CA VAL A 24 7.59 14.93 -7.04
C VAL A 24 8.71 15.97 -6.92
N LYS A 25 9.03 16.44 -5.71
CA LYS A 25 10.15 17.38 -5.47
C LYS A 25 11.51 16.77 -5.83
N LYS A 26 11.60 15.45 -5.94
CA LYS A 26 12.82 14.72 -6.32
C LYS A 26 12.87 14.36 -7.80
N HIS A 27 11.94 14.89 -8.60
CA HIS A 27 11.84 14.69 -10.06
C HIS A 27 11.69 13.24 -10.54
N HIS A 28 11.21 12.33 -9.70
CA HIS A 28 10.93 10.95 -10.11
C HIS A 28 9.74 10.88 -11.08
N LYS A 29 9.74 9.90 -12.00
CA LYS A 29 8.56 9.58 -12.82
C LYS A 29 7.58 8.77 -11.98
N ILE A 30 6.37 9.32 -11.75
CA ILE A 30 5.40 8.72 -10.85
C ILE A 30 4.15 8.31 -11.62
N ARG A 31 3.72 7.05 -11.45
CA ARG A 31 2.41 6.56 -11.87
C ARG A 31 1.59 6.18 -10.64
N ILE A 32 0.35 6.64 -10.60
CA ILE A 32 -0.62 6.35 -9.54
C ILE A 32 -1.68 5.40 -10.08
N ILE A 33 -1.89 4.29 -9.37
CA ILE A 33 -3.03 3.39 -9.60
C ILE A 33 -4.08 3.66 -8.52
N THR A 34 -5.30 3.96 -8.94
CA THR A 34 -6.41 4.27 -8.04
C THR A 34 -7.74 3.75 -8.56
N LYS A 35 -8.62 3.26 -7.69
CA LYS A 35 -9.98 2.85 -8.08
C LYS A 35 -10.93 4.02 -8.35
N SER A 36 -10.64 5.21 -7.79
CA SER A 36 -11.52 6.38 -7.87
C SER A 36 -10.70 7.67 -7.90
N LEU A 37 -11.22 8.67 -8.61
CA LEU A 37 -10.66 10.01 -8.65
C LEU A 37 -11.28 10.98 -7.61
N SER A 38 -12.17 10.50 -6.73
CA SER A 38 -12.86 11.33 -5.74
C SER A 38 -11.90 12.10 -4.81
N LYS A 39 -10.69 11.57 -4.60
CA LYS A 39 -9.64 12.20 -3.77
C LYS A 39 -8.55 12.90 -4.59
N ILE A 40 -8.80 13.24 -5.85
CA ILE A 40 -7.80 13.86 -6.72
C ILE A 40 -7.27 15.19 -6.16
N ASN A 41 -8.08 15.90 -5.41
CA ASN A 41 -7.72 17.17 -4.76
C ASN A 41 -6.62 17.00 -3.68
N ASN A 42 -6.42 15.80 -3.15
CA ASN A 42 -5.35 15.52 -2.21
C ASN A 42 -3.95 15.77 -2.82
N ILE A 43 -3.83 15.68 -4.15
CA ILE A 43 -2.59 15.95 -4.86
C ILE A 43 -2.69 17.16 -5.81
N LYS A 44 -3.56 18.15 -5.49
CA LYS A 44 -3.82 19.31 -6.35
C LYS A 44 -2.52 19.99 -6.85
N LYS A 45 -1.52 20.14 -5.99
CA LYS A 45 -0.23 20.76 -6.30
C LYS A 45 0.66 19.88 -7.19
N SER A 46 0.57 18.58 -7.09
CA SER A 46 1.43 17.59 -7.77
C SER A 46 0.75 16.94 -8.99
N LYS A 47 -0.54 17.19 -9.20
CA LYS A 47 -1.36 16.49 -10.22
C LYS A 47 -0.77 16.53 -11.62
N LYS A 48 -0.19 17.67 -12.04
CA LYS A 48 0.38 17.85 -13.39
C LYS A 48 1.72 17.12 -13.59
N GLN A 49 2.33 16.62 -12.52
CA GLN A 49 3.68 16.01 -12.51
C GLN A 49 3.62 14.47 -12.38
N VAL A 50 2.41 13.89 -12.39
CA VAL A 50 2.20 12.45 -12.22
C VAL A 50 1.26 11.91 -13.26
N GLN A 51 1.44 10.62 -13.61
CA GLN A 51 0.47 9.87 -14.41
C GLN A 51 -0.55 9.23 -13.47
N ILE A 52 -1.83 9.25 -13.86
CA ILE A 52 -2.90 8.65 -13.04
C ILE A 52 -3.69 7.68 -13.89
N GLU A 53 -3.79 6.44 -13.41
CA GLU A 53 -4.63 5.41 -14.04
C GLU A 53 -5.73 4.97 -13.08
N LYS A 54 -6.98 5.03 -13.58
CA LYS A 54 -8.15 4.54 -12.84
C LYS A 54 -8.27 3.04 -13.00
N ILE A 55 -7.62 2.31 -12.10
CA ILE A 55 -7.63 0.84 -12.04
C ILE A 55 -7.96 0.40 -10.60
N ASN A 56 -8.92 -0.53 -10.47
CA ASN A 56 -9.11 -1.25 -9.20
C ASN A 56 -8.02 -2.31 -9.08
N ILE A 57 -7.32 -2.38 -7.95
CA ILE A 57 -6.19 -3.31 -7.71
C ILE A 57 -6.59 -4.79 -7.81
N ILE A 58 -7.86 -5.13 -7.69
CA ILE A 58 -8.38 -6.49 -7.89
C ILE A 58 -8.64 -6.81 -9.38
N ASN A 59 -8.52 -5.83 -10.27
CA ASN A 59 -8.51 -6.09 -11.72
C ASN A 59 -7.06 -6.43 -12.14
N PHE A 60 -6.69 -7.67 -11.91
CA PHE A 60 -5.32 -8.15 -12.10
C PHE A 60 -4.81 -7.98 -13.54
N ASN A 61 -5.68 -8.18 -14.54
CA ASN A 61 -5.31 -7.98 -15.95
C ASN A 61 -4.90 -6.54 -16.25
N LYS A 62 -5.70 -5.56 -15.82
CA LYS A 62 -5.36 -4.13 -16.02
C LYS A 62 -4.16 -3.71 -15.19
N LEU A 63 -4.06 -4.20 -13.94
CA LEU A 63 -2.94 -3.90 -13.07
C LEU A 63 -1.62 -4.45 -13.64
N GLY A 64 -1.60 -5.70 -14.10
CA GLY A 64 -0.44 -6.34 -14.71
C GLY A 64 0.03 -5.58 -15.96
N LYS A 65 -0.89 -5.26 -16.90
CA LYS A 65 -0.58 -4.45 -18.09
C LYS A 65 0.02 -3.09 -17.72
N SER A 66 -0.52 -2.41 -16.70
CA SER A 66 0.01 -1.12 -16.26
C SER A 66 1.43 -1.24 -15.69
N ILE A 67 1.73 -2.31 -14.93
CA ILE A 67 3.08 -2.58 -14.41
C ILE A 67 4.05 -2.80 -15.58
N GLU A 68 3.71 -3.69 -16.51
CA GLU A 68 4.53 -4.02 -17.67
C GLU A 68 4.84 -2.78 -18.55
N GLN A 69 3.81 -1.98 -18.85
CA GLN A 69 3.94 -0.77 -19.67
C GLN A 69 4.75 0.32 -19.00
N PHE A 70 4.57 0.51 -17.71
CA PHE A 70 5.26 1.58 -16.97
C PHE A 70 6.71 1.20 -16.68
N ARG A 71 7.02 -0.09 -16.56
CA ARG A 71 8.36 -0.63 -16.22
C ARG A 71 8.92 0.01 -14.94
N PRO A 72 8.26 -0.12 -13.78
CA PRO A 72 8.68 0.56 -12.55
C PRO A 72 10.00 -0.01 -12.00
N ASP A 73 10.86 0.89 -11.47
CA ASP A 73 12.01 0.53 -10.63
C ASP A 73 11.56 0.24 -9.20
N VAL A 74 10.46 0.87 -8.78
CA VAL A 74 9.89 0.71 -7.43
C VAL A 74 8.36 0.66 -7.52
N ILE A 75 7.75 -0.31 -6.83
CA ILE A 75 6.30 -0.34 -6.59
C ILE A 75 6.05 -0.10 -5.11
N ILE A 76 5.23 0.92 -4.78
CA ILE A 76 4.79 1.22 -3.42
C ILE A 76 3.31 0.88 -3.31
N HIS A 77 2.99 -0.18 -2.56
CA HIS A 77 1.64 -0.72 -2.47
C HIS A 77 0.95 -0.24 -1.19
N LEU A 78 0.15 0.84 -1.31
CA LEU A 78 -0.64 1.44 -0.22
C LEU A 78 -2.14 1.20 -0.38
N ALA A 79 -2.58 0.72 -1.55
CA ALA A 79 -3.99 0.43 -1.79
C ALA A 79 -4.44 -0.79 -0.98
N GLY A 80 -5.69 -0.76 -0.55
CA GLY A 80 -6.35 -1.82 0.18
C GLY A 80 -7.54 -1.29 0.97
N ASN A 81 -8.30 -2.18 1.59
CA ASN A 81 -9.25 -1.81 2.63
C ASN A 81 -8.48 -1.47 3.91
N THR A 82 -8.85 -0.41 4.60
CA THR A 82 -8.23 0.01 5.88
C THR A 82 -9.24 0.01 7.03
N SER A 83 -10.45 -0.46 6.79
CA SER A 83 -11.53 -0.49 7.79
C SER A 83 -11.67 -1.87 8.39
N HIS A 84 -11.55 -1.95 9.72
CA HIS A 84 -11.78 -3.19 10.48
C HIS A 84 -13.22 -3.69 10.31
N SER A 85 -14.22 -2.82 10.50
CA SER A 85 -15.63 -3.17 10.36
C SER A 85 -15.94 -3.72 8.97
N LYS A 86 -15.47 -3.04 7.91
CA LYS A 86 -15.66 -3.54 6.54
C LYS A 86 -15.00 -4.88 6.26
N SER A 87 -13.92 -5.23 6.97
CA SER A 87 -13.30 -6.55 6.81
C SER A 87 -14.20 -7.67 7.37
N PHE A 88 -14.99 -7.40 8.40
CA PHE A 88 -15.97 -8.34 8.93
C PHE A 88 -17.25 -8.39 8.07
N GLU A 89 -17.68 -7.24 7.52
CA GLU A 89 -18.86 -7.16 6.64
C GLU A 89 -18.64 -7.90 5.31
N ASN A 90 -17.42 -7.81 4.75
CA ASN A 90 -17.08 -8.45 3.47
C ASN A 90 -15.65 -9.02 3.49
N PRO A 91 -15.47 -10.19 4.14
CA PRO A 91 -14.16 -10.80 4.33
C PRO A 91 -13.50 -11.25 3.01
N ILE A 92 -14.28 -11.72 2.05
CA ILE A 92 -13.73 -12.15 0.75
C ILE A 92 -13.14 -10.96 -0.02
N MET A 93 -13.85 -9.84 -0.06
CA MET A 93 -13.34 -8.62 -0.69
C MET A 93 -12.10 -8.09 0.03
N ASP A 94 -12.01 -8.27 1.35
CA ASP A 94 -10.82 -7.89 2.12
C ASP A 94 -9.62 -8.76 1.75
N VAL A 95 -9.80 -10.08 1.60
CA VAL A 95 -8.75 -10.99 1.08
C VAL A 95 -8.31 -10.57 -0.33
N GLU A 96 -9.25 -10.31 -1.24
CA GLU A 96 -8.95 -9.88 -2.61
C GLU A 96 -8.09 -8.59 -2.63
N SER A 97 -8.47 -7.61 -1.83
CA SER A 97 -7.86 -6.28 -1.87
C SER A 97 -6.61 -6.13 -1.01
N ASN A 98 -6.47 -6.86 0.10
CA ASN A 98 -5.37 -6.72 1.04
C ASN A 98 -4.34 -7.85 0.96
N CYS A 99 -4.75 -9.04 0.54
CA CYS A 99 -3.90 -10.22 0.52
C CYS A 99 -3.53 -10.62 -0.93
N LYS A 100 -4.53 -10.97 -1.74
CA LYS A 100 -4.33 -11.46 -3.10
C LYS A 100 -3.73 -10.41 -4.04
N SER A 101 -4.07 -9.12 -3.88
CA SER A 101 -3.46 -8.05 -4.67
C SER A 101 -1.95 -7.93 -4.42
N THR A 102 -1.51 -8.10 -3.17
CA THR A 102 -0.08 -8.11 -2.82
C THR A 102 0.63 -9.29 -3.49
N LEU A 103 0.07 -10.49 -3.36
CA LEU A 103 0.63 -11.69 -3.99
C LEU A 103 0.73 -11.53 -5.51
N PHE A 104 -0.32 -11.02 -6.14
CA PHE A 104 -0.33 -10.77 -7.59
C PHE A 104 0.79 -9.81 -8.02
N ILE A 105 1.00 -8.70 -7.29
CA ILE A 105 2.07 -7.75 -7.62
C ILE A 105 3.45 -8.40 -7.47
N LEU A 106 3.66 -9.18 -6.41
CA LEU A 106 4.92 -9.90 -6.21
C LEU A 106 5.21 -10.90 -7.33
N GLU A 107 4.19 -11.68 -7.77
CA GLU A 107 4.32 -12.55 -8.93
C GLU A 107 4.68 -11.77 -10.21
N LYS A 108 4.01 -10.65 -10.46
CA LYS A 108 4.35 -9.79 -11.60
C LYS A 108 5.78 -9.27 -11.55
N ILE A 109 6.27 -8.86 -10.36
CA ILE A 109 7.66 -8.42 -10.19
C ILE A 109 8.64 -9.57 -10.48
N ARG A 110 8.33 -10.78 -10.00
CA ARG A 110 9.16 -11.98 -10.25
C ARG A 110 9.32 -12.30 -11.74
N GLU A 111 8.27 -12.02 -12.55
CA GLU A 111 8.27 -12.25 -14.00
C GLU A 111 8.98 -11.13 -14.79
N LEU A 112 9.32 -9.99 -14.17
CA LEU A 112 9.96 -8.88 -14.89
C LEU A 112 11.40 -9.21 -15.27
N PRO A 113 11.86 -8.85 -16.50
CA PRO A 113 13.23 -9.05 -16.94
C PRO A 113 14.22 -8.00 -16.41
N TYR A 114 13.86 -7.25 -15.39
CA TYR A 114 14.66 -6.20 -14.76
C TYR A 114 14.30 -6.11 -13.25
N PRO A 115 15.22 -5.63 -12.41
CA PRO A 115 14.98 -5.52 -10.98
C PRO A 115 13.92 -4.47 -10.68
N CYS A 116 12.98 -4.81 -9.79
CA CYS A 116 11.96 -3.90 -9.28
C CYS A 116 11.81 -4.09 -7.76
N LYS A 117 12.01 -3.02 -7.01
CA LYS A 117 11.81 -3.02 -5.56
C LYS A 117 10.33 -2.96 -5.21
N PHE A 118 9.91 -3.77 -4.23
CA PHE A 118 8.55 -3.76 -3.70
C PHE A 118 8.50 -3.20 -2.28
N ILE A 119 7.63 -2.24 -2.04
CA ILE A 119 7.41 -1.62 -0.72
C ILE A 119 5.96 -1.80 -0.33
N LEU A 120 5.72 -2.59 0.73
CA LEU A 120 4.38 -2.82 1.28
C LEU A 120 4.10 -1.84 2.42
N GLY A 121 3.03 -1.04 2.29
CA GLY A 121 2.44 -0.32 3.42
C GLY A 121 1.58 -1.27 4.24
N SER A 122 2.15 -1.86 5.29
CA SER A 122 1.44 -2.70 6.24
C SER A 122 0.90 -1.86 7.42
N THR A 123 0.56 -2.48 8.52
CA THR A 123 -0.07 -1.84 9.68
C THR A 123 0.46 -2.43 10.99
N PHE A 124 0.48 -1.64 12.06
CA PHE A 124 0.78 -2.14 13.41
C PHE A 124 -0.30 -3.11 13.94
N ILE A 125 -1.50 -3.11 13.35
CA ILE A 125 -2.63 -4.00 13.72
C ILE A 125 -2.27 -5.49 13.60
N VAL A 126 -1.27 -5.84 12.79
CA VAL A 126 -0.76 -7.22 12.69
C VAL A 126 -0.25 -7.76 14.03
N VAL A 127 0.15 -6.88 14.95
CA VAL A 127 0.61 -7.27 16.30
C VAL A 127 -0.56 -7.74 17.19
N GLY A 128 -1.76 -7.20 16.97
CA GLY A 128 -2.93 -7.52 17.79
C GLY A 128 -2.82 -6.95 19.21
N ARG A 129 -2.95 -7.83 20.23
CA ARG A 129 -2.82 -7.46 21.66
C ARG A 129 -1.43 -7.88 22.18
N PRO A 130 -0.45 -6.97 22.24
CA PRO A 130 0.90 -7.30 22.69
C PRO A 130 0.94 -7.56 24.20
N LYS A 131 1.76 -8.50 24.62
CA LYS A 131 1.98 -8.79 26.06
C LYS A 131 2.85 -7.74 26.76
N LYS A 132 3.67 -7.00 25.99
CA LYS A 132 4.61 -5.98 26.51
C LYS A 132 4.59 -4.74 25.63
N LEU A 133 4.80 -3.58 26.23
CA LEU A 133 4.98 -2.29 25.56
C LEU A 133 6.37 -1.73 25.94
N PRO A 134 6.99 -0.90 25.08
CA PRO A 134 6.55 -0.55 23.73
C PRO A 134 6.71 -1.72 22.73
N ILE A 135 5.93 -1.69 21.64
CA ILE A 135 6.08 -2.65 20.55
C ILE A 135 7.23 -2.22 19.61
N ASN A 136 7.84 -3.21 18.95
CA ASN A 136 8.85 -3.01 17.90
C ASN A 136 8.67 -4.07 16.78
N GLU A 137 9.57 -4.09 15.81
CA GLU A 137 9.50 -4.97 14.64
C GLU A 137 9.61 -6.47 15.01
N LYS A 138 10.20 -6.80 16.16
CA LYS A 138 10.35 -8.18 16.68
C LYS A 138 9.17 -8.64 17.52
N THR A 139 8.22 -7.73 17.84
CA THR A 139 7.03 -8.09 18.63
C THR A 139 6.22 -9.15 17.88
N PRO A 140 5.86 -10.27 18.52
CA PRO A 140 5.07 -11.32 17.90
C PRO A 140 3.76 -10.79 17.33
N CYS A 141 3.42 -11.21 16.11
CA CYS A 141 2.19 -10.84 15.43
C CYS A 141 1.09 -11.84 15.76
N ASN A 142 -0.03 -11.33 16.29
CA ASN A 142 -1.23 -12.11 16.58
C ASN A 142 -2.48 -11.26 16.30
N PRO A 143 -2.81 -11.02 15.01
CA PRO A 143 -3.90 -10.14 14.64
C PRO A 143 -5.26 -10.66 15.14
N THR A 144 -6.13 -9.74 15.53
CA THR A 144 -7.47 -10.04 16.06
C THR A 144 -8.59 -9.64 15.09
N THR A 145 -8.23 -9.26 13.85
CA THR A 145 -9.18 -8.86 12.81
C THR A 145 -8.85 -9.52 11.48
N ILE A 146 -9.85 -9.71 10.61
CA ILE A 146 -9.65 -10.22 9.25
C ILE A 146 -8.69 -9.32 8.47
N TYR A 147 -8.86 -7.99 8.58
CA TYR A 147 -7.93 -7.02 8.02
C TYR A 147 -6.47 -7.24 8.47
N GLY A 148 -6.25 -7.34 9.78
CA GLY A 148 -4.91 -7.58 10.34
C GLY A 148 -4.29 -8.90 9.87
N THR A 149 -5.10 -9.96 9.79
CA THR A 149 -4.69 -11.28 9.29
C THR A 149 -4.26 -11.20 7.82
N ASN A 150 -5.04 -10.54 6.97
CA ASN A 150 -4.71 -10.38 5.55
C ASN A 150 -3.46 -9.53 5.33
N ARG A 151 -3.24 -8.49 6.16
CA ARG A 151 -2.00 -7.70 6.11
C ARG A 151 -0.79 -8.51 6.59
N LEU A 152 -0.95 -9.34 7.61
CA LEU A 152 0.12 -10.23 8.08
C LEU A 152 0.47 -11.29 7.02
N ALA A 153 -0.52 -11.88 6.36
CA ALA A 153 -0.29 -12.78 5.23
C ALA A 153 0.50 -12.10 4.11
N SER A 154 0.17 -10.85 3.79
CA SER A 154 0.91 -10.04 2.80
C SER A 154 2.37 -9.80 3.22
N GLU A 155 2.64 -9.58 4.51
CA GLU A 155 4.01 -9.48 5.02
C GLU A 155 4.78 -10.80 4.85
N TYR A 156 4.13 -11.95 5.10
CA TYR A 156 4.76 -13.25 4.89
C TYR A 156 5.05 -13.50 3.41
N PHE A 157 4.17 -13.12 2.49
CA PHE A 157 4.47 -13.20 1.06
C PHE A 157 5.71 -12.38 0.71
N CYS A 158 5.81 -11.13 1.19
CA CYS A 158 7.01 -10.31 0.96
C CYS A 158 8.29 -11.00 1.45
N LYS A 159 8.25 -11.62 2.64
CA LYS A 159 9.40 -12.35 3.21
C LYS A 159 9.77 -13.57 2.38
N ILE A 160 8.77 -14.38 1.99
CA ILE A 160 8.98 -15.59 1.17
C ILE A 160 9.57 -15.20 -0.19
N TYR A 161 9.01 -14.19 -0.85
CA TYR A 161 9.51 -13.75 -2.16
C TYR A 161 10.92 -13.16 -2.10
N ASN A 162 11.27 -12.52 -0.99
CA ASN A 162 12.66 -12.11 -0.75
C ASN A 162 13.59 -13.31 -0.56
N GLN A 163 13.21 -14.27 0.30
CA GLN A 163 14.05 -15.43 0.63
C GLN A 163 14.20 -16.42 -0.52
N VAL A 164 13.11 -16.71 -1.22
CA VAL A 164 13.07 -17.78 -2.25
C VAL A 164 13.48 -17.26 -3.63
N TYR A 165 13.03 -16.04 -3.98
CA TYR A 165 13.24 -15.48 -5.32
C TYR A 165 14.19 -14.27 -5.34
N GLY A 166 14.74 -13.85 -4.20
CA GLY A 166 15.68 -12.74 -4.11
C GLY A 166 15.07 -11.35 -4.40
N LEU A 167 13.73 -11.21 -4.36
CA LEU A 167 13.09 -9.91 -4.60
C LEU A 167 13.45 -8.91 -3.49
N ASP A 168 13.81 -7.67 -3.85
CA ASP A 168 14.03 -6.60 -2.88
C ASP A 168 12.67 -6.10 -2.36
N THR A 169 12.24 -6.66 -1.24
CA THR A 169 10.98 -6.29 -0.57
C THR A 169 11.24 -5.54 0.72
N ARG A 170 10.39 -4.52 1.00
CA ARG A 170 10.39 -3.76 2.26
C ARG A 170 8.97 -3.68 2.80
N ILE A 171 8.84 -3.73 4.12
CA ILE A 171 7.55 -3.69 4.83
C ILE A 171 7.57 -2.52 5.79
N PHE A 172 6.59 -1.62 5.70
CA PHE A 172 6.38 -0.54 6.64
C PHE A 172 5.08 -0.75 7.40
N ARG A 173 5.16 -1.05 8.69
CA ARG A 173 3.99 -1.12 9.59
C ARG A 173 3.61 0.29 10.01
N ILE A 174 2.66 0.87 9.29
CA ILE A 174 2.15 2.21 9.55
C ILE A 174 1.34 2.18 10.84
N THR A 175 1.65 3.08 11.76
CA THR A 175 0.93 3.27 13.02
C THR A 175 -0.28 4.20 12.83
N ASN A 176 -0.98 4.57 13.90
CA ASN A 176 -2.06 5.55 13.84
C ASN A 176 -1.49 6.91 13.41
N SER A 177 -1.73 7.23 12.15
CA SER A 177 -1.33 8.50 11.56
C SER A 177 -2.55 9.41 11.46
N TYR A 178 -2.36 10.69 11.72
CA TYR A 178 -3.40 11.71 11.61
C TYR A 178 -2.84 12.96 10.92
N GLY A 179 -3.72 13.81 10.40
CA GLY A 179 -3.31 15.07 9.79
C GLY A 179 -4.09 15.47 8.55
N PRO A 180 -3.64 16.52 7.82
CA PRO A 180 -4.31 17.02 6.62
C PRO A 180 -4.57 15.91 5.59
N ARG A 181 -5.73 15.95 4.91
CA ARG A 181 -6.18 14.97 3.88
C ARG A 181 -6.63 13.63 4.46
N GLU A 182 -6.58 13.44 5.77
CA GLU A 182 -7.23 12.29 6.37
C GLU A 182 -8.75 12.44 6.25
N GLN A 183 -9.43 11.33 5.98
CA GLN A 183 -10.88 11.33 5.92
C GLN A 183 -11.43 11.25 7.34
N ILE A 184 -12.14 12.31 7.77
CA ILE A 184 -12.86 12.32 9.03
C ILE A 184 -14.09 11.42 8.89
N VAL A 185 -14.11 10.31 9.61
CA VAL A 185 -15.24 9.38 9.69
C VAL A 185 -15.38 8.92 11.13
N SER A 186 -16.62 8.78 11.59
CA SER A 186 -17.01 8.55 12.97
C SER A 186 -16.31 7.40 13.72
N ASN A 187 -15.64 6.51 13.02
CA ASN A 187 -14.97 5.33 13.60
C ASN A 187 -13.45 5.30 13.34
N LYS A 188 -12.84 6.44 13.02
CA LYS A 188 -11.38 6.55 12.82
C LYS A 188 -10.81 7.63 13.71
N ASN A 189 -9.67 7.31 14.32
CA ASN A 189 -8.76 8.19 15.08
C ASN A 189 -9.40 9.23 16.01
N ALA A 190 -9.34 8.99 17.31
CA ALA A 190 -9.84 9.89 18.35
C ALA A 190 -9.31 11.33 18.23
N VAL A 191 -8.07 11.52 17.75
CA VAL A 191 -7.41 12.83 17.58
C VAL A 191 -8.14 13.76 16.59
N ASN A 192 -8.90 13.23 15.64
CA ASN A 192 -9.65 14.05 14.68
C ASN A 192 -11.01 14.55 15.24
N PHE A 193 -11.35 14.15 16.47
CA PHE A 193 -12.58 14.53 17.16
C PHE A 193 -12.32 15.42 18.39
N LEU A 194 -11.07 15.70 18.72
CA LEU A 194 -10.63 16.64 19.74
C LEU A 194 -10.30 17.98 19.11
#